data_28360b5422911db874f5b4a5122e77d5
#
_entry.id   28360b5422911db874f5b4a5122e77d5
#
_cell.length_a   1.000
_cell.length_b   1.000
_cell.length_c   1.000
_cell.angle_alpha   90.00
_cell.angle_beta   90.00
_cell.angle_gamma   90.00
#
_symmetry.space_group_name_H-M   'P 1'
#
loop_
_entity.id
_entity.type
_entity.pdbx_description
1 polymer ?
#
loop_
_entity_poly.entity_id
_entity_poly.type
_entity_poly.pdbx_seq_one_letter_code
_entity_poly.pdbx_strand_id
1 'polypeptide(L)'
;MQVKYVVAYTVDIDWGGEIETVSEITAAPGYGKFHGKLNPKRWIFRILGGQRGFIKVPGTENFLGYNVKRKRYWVTPPGKDPLFADMNWGNESDEEAEKKEDTEVSVTIKTEEEGSSAPGYGRESWFFKIANDIFKDDDASPRIERTLNESIEEINGFRTKKWTTTIYTKNNKMIIEEWVVDELPLRDSLYAYIASTSEENNDLINFIDSVKFSSQDFILGVDSSYTIKKSDEIIVMAKLGIDSNNGWVQSAVFEIRELYALSFDPLTFTIPEDFERIEIESDEKD
;
A
#
# COMPACT_ATOMS: atom_id res chain seq x y z
N MET A 1 7.89 25.29 -1.43
CA MET A 1 8.55 24.02 -1.11
C MET A 1 7.57 22.88 -1.40
N GLN A 2 8.04 21.79 -1.95
CA GLN A 2 7.31 20.52 -2.06
C GLN A 2 8.08 19.43 -1.34
N VAL A 3 7.39 18.44 -0.82
CA VAL A 3 7.98 17.27 -0.14
C VAL A 3 7.76 16.05 -1.03
N LYS A 4 8.81 15.30 -1.26
CA LYS A 4 8.77 14.00 -1.94
C LYS A 4 8.99 12.89 -0.94
N TYR A 5 8.14 11.87 -1.00
CA TYR A 5 8.15 10.69 -0.15
C TYR A 5 8.04 9.45 -1.02
N VAL A 6 9.01 8.56 -0.91
CA VAL A 6 9.03 7.30 -1.65
C VAL A 6 9.03 6.14 -0.68
N VAL A 7 8.07 5.27 -0.82
CA VAL A 7 7.96 4.02 -0.07
C VAL A 7 7.98 2.84 -1.00
N ALA A 8 8.56 1.74 -0.56
CA ALA A 8 8.47 0.46 -1.23
C ALA A 8 7.86 -0.59 -0.33
N TYR A 9 7.11 -1.46 -0.95
CA TYR A 9 6.52 -2.61 -0.32
C TYR A 9 6.79 -3.84 -1.19
N THR A 10 7.38 -4.87 -0.59
CA THR A 10 7.73 -6.12 -1.27
C THR A 10 7.07 -7.27 -0.53
N VAL A 11 6.41 -8.15 -1.26
CA VAL A 11 5.85 -9.40 -0.74
C VAL A 11 6.39 -10.56 -1.52
N ASP A 12 6.82 -11.59 -0.82
CA ASP A 12 7.17 -12.88 -1.42
C ASP A 12 6.05 -13.89 -1.15
N ILE A 13 5.43 -14.34 -2.24
CA ILE A 13 4.31 -15.28 -2.21
C ILE A 13 4.81 -16.62 -2.75
N ASP A 14 4.56 -17.72 -2.03
CA ASP A 14 5.09 -19.06 -2.31
C ASP A 14 4.93 -19.49 -3.79
N TRP A 15 3.74 -19.33 -4.36
CA TRP A 15 3.47 -19.66 -5.77
C TRP A 15 3.66 -18.46 -6.73
N GLY A 16 3.59 -17.22 -6.22
CA GLY A 16 3.60 -15.96 -6.97
C GLY A 16 5.00 -15.36 -7.14
N GLY A 17 5.94 -15.74 -6.26
CA GLY A 17 7.25 -15.09 -6.15
C GLY A 17 7.14 -13.66 -5.64
N GLU A 18 8.20 -12.92 -5.80
CA GLU A 18 8.29 -11.57 -5.26
C GLU A 18 7.54 -10.54 -6.12
N ILE A 19 6.74 -9.72 -5.45
CA ILE A 19 6.02 -8.59 -6.03
C ILE A 19 6.45 -7.34 -5.26
N GLU A 20 7.02 -6.38 -5.96
CA GLU A 20 7.40 -5.08 -5.40
C GLU A 20 6.43 -4.01 -5.87
N THR A 21 5.95 -3.20 -4.93
CA THR A 21 5.21 -1.96 -5.19
C THR A 21 6.05 -0.78 -4.72
N VAL A 22 6.30 0.17 -5.59
CA VAL A 22 6.95 1.43 -5.25
C VAL A 22 5.94 2.55 -5.40
N SER A 23 5.75 3.32 -4.34
CA SER A 23 4.83 4.45 -4.29
C SER A 23 5.60 5.74 -4.03
N GLU A 24 5.42 6.68 -4.93
CA GLU A 24 5.97 8.03 -4.82
C GLU A 24 4.83 9.00 -4.56
N ILE A 25 4.95 9.77 -3.49
CA ILE A 25 4.01 10.82 -3.12
C ILE A 25 4.76 12.14 -3.15
N THR A 26 4.23 13.10 -3.87
CA THR A 26 4.73 14.48 -3.87
C THR A 26 3.62 15.39 -3.43
N ALA A 27 3.88 16.22 -2.41
CA ALA A 27 2.90 17.16 -1.88
C ALA A 27 3.49 18.56 -1.71
N ALA A 28 2.65 19.56 -1.95
CA ALA A 28 2.89 20.98 -1.69
C ALA A 28 1.56 21.61 -1.22
N PRO A 29 1.56 22.83 -0.66
CA PRO A 29 0.32 23.45 -0.21
C PRO A 29 -0.78 23.45 -1.29
N GLY A 30 -1.87 22.71 -1.07
CA GLY A 30 -2.98 22.55 -2.01
C GLY A 30 -2.74 21.60 -3.18
N TYR A 31 -1.56 20.99 -3.30
CA TYR A 31 -1.22 20.06 -4.38
C TYR A 31 -0.83 18.69 -3.82
N GLY A 32 -1.32 17.62 -4.45
CA GLY A 32 -0.95 16.25 -4.14
C GLY A 32 -0.77 15.43 -5.42
N LYS A 33 0.25 14.61 -5.46
CA LYS A 33 0.47 13.64 -6.53
C LYS A 33 0.87 12.31 -5.93
N PHE A 34 0.19 11.27 -6.37
CA PHE A 34 0.55 9.88 -6.13
C PHE A 34 1.00 9.23 -7.43
N HIS A 35 2.06 8.47 -7.38
CA HIS A 35 2.53 7.64 -8.49
C HIS A 35 2.95 6.27 -7.98
N GLY A 36 2.22 5.24 -8.37
CA GLY A 36 2.48 3.86 -8.01
C GLY A 36 3.08 3.07 -9.17
N LYS A 37 4.04 2.21 -8.85
CA LYS A 37 4.65 1.26 -9.78
C LYS A 37 4.61 -0.13 -9.18
N LEU A 38 3.94 -1.06 -9.87
CA LEU A 38 3.89 -2.47 -9.53
C LEU A 38 4.86 -3.26 -10.39
N ASN A 39 5.81 -3.93 -9.76
CA ASN A 39 6.89 -4.71 -10.39
C ASN A 39 6.82 -6.18 -9.98
N PRO A 40 6.00 -7.01 -10.60
CA PRO A 40 6.04 -8.46 -10.36
C PRO A 40 7.30 -9.06 -11.00
N LYS A 41 8.07 -9.85 -10.25
CA LYS A 41 9.28 -10.52 -10.79
C LYS A 41 8.94 -11.67 -11.72
N ARG A 42 7.88 -12.42 -11.44
CA ARG A 42 7.45 -13.52 -12.33
C ARG A 42 6.71 -12.99 -13.56
N TRP A 43 7.04 -13.54 -14.70
CA TRP A 43 6.49 -13.11 -16.00
C TRP A 43 4.97 -13.22 -16.08
N ILE A 44 4.36 -14.24 -15.44
CA ILE A 44 2.93 -14.47 -15.42
C ILE A 44 2.13 -13.31 -14.81
N PHE A 45 2.74 -12.57 -13.87
CA PHE A 45 2.13 -11.40 -13.25
C PHE A 45 2.50 -10.07 -13.91
N ARG A 46 3.30 -10.08 -15.00
CA ARG A 46 3.66 -8.84 -15.71
C ARG A 46 2.47 -8.12 -16.33
N ILE A 47 1.37 -8.83 -16.53
CA ILE A 47 0.11 -8.23 -17.01
C ILE A 47 -0.43 -7.26 -15.95
N LEU A 48 -0.27 -7.59 -14.65
CA LEU A 48 -0.67 -6.74 -13.52
C LEU A 48 0.31 -5.58 -13.30
N GLY A 49 1.54 -5.69 -13.81
CA GLY A 49 2.56 -4.67 -13.68
C GLY A 49 2.20 -3.41 -14.44
N GLY A 50 2.58 -2.26 -13.89
CA GLY A 50 2.34 -0.98 -14.53
C GLY A 50 2.62 0.19 -13.62
N GLN A 51 2.48 1.38 -14.20
CA GLN A 51 2.62 2.65 -13.50
C GLN A 51 1.32 3.41 -13.64
N ARG A 52 0.74 3.76 -12.50
CA ARG A 52 -0.50 4.50 -12.38
C ARG A 52 -0.34 5.59 -11.31
N GLY A 53 -1.16 6.59 -11.40
CA GLY A 53 -1.18 7.60 -10.38
C GLY A 53 -2.37 8.51 -10.47
N PHE A 54 -2.40 9.47 -9.57
CA PHE A 54 -3.38 10.55 -9.62
C PHE A 54 -2.76 11.86 -9.13
N ILE A 55 -3.41 12.95 -9.52
CA ILE A 55 -3.02 14.31 -9.16
C ILE A 55 -4.24 15.01 -8.59
N LYS A 56 -4.04 15.72 -7.50
CA LYS A 56 -4.97 16.68 -6.92
C LYS A 56 -4.40 18.08 -7.05
N VAL A 57 -5.17 19.00 -7.59
CA VAL A 57 -4.78 20.39 -7.74
C VAL A 57 -5.76 21.32 -7.02
N PRO A 58 -5.32 22.51 -6.58
CA PRO A 58 -6.20 23.46 -5.89
C PRO A 58 -7.40 23.87 -6.74
N GLY A 59 -8.53 24.16 -6.09
CA GLY A 59 -9.73 24.68 -6.72
C GLY A 59 -10.58 23.66 -7.48
N THR A 60 -10.27 22.37 -7.34
CA THR A 60 -11.12 21.28 -7.84
C THR A 60 -11.27 20.18 -6.79
N GLU A 61 -12.47 19.61 -6.68
CA GLU A 61 -12.72 18.44 -5.84
C GLU A 61 -12.29 17.14 -6.53
N ASN A 62 -12.18 17.16 -7.86
CA ASN A 62 -11.86 15.99 -8.66
C ASN A 62 -10.37 15.60 -8.58
N PHE A 63 -10.09 14.34 -8.85
CA PHE A 63 -8.75 13.82 -9.08
C PHE A 63 -8.51 13.62 -10.59
N LEU A 64 -7.27 13.80 -11.00
CA LEU A 64 -6.82 13.42 -12.34
C LEU A 64 -6.07 12.08 -12.25
N GLY A 65 -6.77 10.98 -12.49
CA GLY A 65 -6.17 9.65 -12.57
C GLY A 65 -5.41 9.47 -13.88
N TYR A 66 -4.34 8.67 -13.88
CA TYR A 66 -3.58 8.40 -15.10
C TYR A 66 -2.91 7.02 -15.11
N ASN A 67 -2.70 6.51 -16.35
CA ASN A 67 -2.00 5.26 -16.63
C ASN A 67 -0.84 5.52 -17.60
N VAL A 68 0.40 5.36 -17.13
CA VAL A 68 1.60 5.68 -17.91
C VAL A 68 1.76 4.75 -19.12
N LYS A 69 1.51 3.45 -18.93
CA LYS A 69 1.68 2.45 -20.02
C LYS A 69 0.72 2.71 -21.20
N ARG A 70 -0.52 3.12 -20.88
CA ARG A 70 -1.56 3.39 -21.87
C ARG A 70 -1.55 4.83 -22.37
N LYS A 71 -0.76 5.73 -21.74
CA LYS A 71 -0.73 7.17 -21.98
C LYS A 71 -2.14 7.77 -21.93
N ARG A 72 -2.91 7.45 -20.89
CA ARG A 72 -4.29 7.90 -20.71
C ARG A 72 -4.47 8.55 -19.36
N TYR A 73 -5.41 9.50 -19.31
CA TYR A 73 -5.86 10.10 -18.07
C TYR A 73 -7.37 10.30 -18.06
N TRP A 74 -7.91 10.44 -16.89
CA TRP A 74 -9.33 10.63 -16.65
C TRP A 74 -9.59 11.53 -15.46
N VAL A 75 -10.83 12.05 -15.34
CA VAL A 75 -11.28 12.85 -14.22
C VAL A 75 -12.14 11.98 -13.32
N THR A 76 -11.77 11.88 -12.06
CA THR A 76 -12.51 11.09 -11.05
C THR A 76 -13.13 12.03 -10.03
N PRO A 77 -14.45 11.97 -9.79
CA PRO A 77 -15.10 12.74 -8.75
C PRO A 77 -14.70 12.24 -7.36
N PRO A 78 -14.92 13.03 -6.30
CA PRO A 78 -14.73 12.61 -4.92
C PRO A 78 -15.47 11.31 -4.60
N GLY A 79 -14.88 10.46 -3.76
CA GLY A 79 -15.47 9.18 -3.34
C GLY A 79 -15.31 8.02 -4.33
N LYS A 80 -14.76 8.26 -5.53
CA LYS A 80 -14.38 7.18 -6.47
C LYS A 80 -12.86 6.98 -6.48
N ASP A 81 -12.42 5.73 -6.66
CA ASP A 81 -10.98 5.39 -6.73
C ASP A 81 -10.35 5.96 -8.02
N PRO A 82 -9.40 6.90 -7.91
CA PRO A 82 -8.77 7.50 -9.09
C PRO A 82 -7.73 6.59 -9.76
N LEU A 83 -7.28 5.50 -9.12
CA LEU A 83 -6.23 4.63 -9.66
C LEU A 83 -6.74 3.61 -10.68
N PHE A 84 -7.96 3.13 -10.50
CA PHE A 84 -8.51 2.01 -11.27
C PHE A 84 -9.77 2.35 -12.06
N ALA A 85 -10.16 3.60 -12.12
CA ALA A 85 -11.37 4.03 -12.83
C ALA A 85 -11.34 3.76 -14.36
N ASP A 86 -10.15 3.49 -14.93
CA ASP A 86 -10.00 3.06 -16.35
C ASP A 86 -10.14 1.54 -16.54
N MET A 87 -10.35 0.78 -15.48
CA MET A 87 -10.59 -0.65 -15.52
C MET A 87 -12.09 -0.92 -15.38
N ASN A 88 -12.69 -1.38 -16.45
CA ASN A 88 -14.07 -1.88 -16.43
C ASN A 88 -14.07 -3.27 -15.75
N TRP A 89 -14.20 -3.31 -14.44
CA TRP A 89 -14.34 -4.55 -13.70
C TRP A 89 -15.78 -5.05 -13.85
N GLY A 90 -16.13 -5.64 -15.00
CA GLY A 90 -17.36 -6.41 -15.06
C GLY A 90 -18.35 -6.17 -16.20
N ASN A 91 -17.99 -5.46 -17.28
CA ASN A 91 -18.86 -5.33 -18.47
C ASN A 91 -18.18 -5.80 -19.78
N GLU A 92 -17.28 -6.74 -19.73
CA GLU A 92 -17.09 -7.60 -20.90
C GLU A 92 -18.26 -8.58 -20.87
N SER A 93 -19.30 -8.25 -21.66
CA SER A 93 -20.41 -9.17 -21.92
C SER A 93 -19.84 -10.47 -22.43
N ASP A 94 -20.35 -11.58 -21.91
CA ASP A 94 -20.01 -12.96 -22.22
C ASP A 94 -20.05 -13.35 -23.72
N GLU A 95 -20.32 -12.39 -24.62
CA GLU A 95 -20.43 -12.63 -26.07
C GLU A 95 -19.10 -12.62 -26.84
N GLU A 96 -18.00 -12.10 -26.30
CA GLU A 96 -16.66 -12.18 -26.93
C GLU A 96 -15.71 -13.20 -26.32
N ALA A 97 -16.08 -13.83 -25.20
CA ALA A 97 -15.28 -14.87 -24.54
C ALA A 97 -15.27 -16.21 -25.25
N GLU A 98 -16.23 -16.50 -26.17
CA GLU A 98 -16.30 -17.79 -26.89
C GLU A 98 -15.26 -17.98 -28.02
N LYS A 99 -14.36 -17.03 -28.27
CA LYS A 99 -13.38 -17.12 -29.37
C LYS A 99 -11.91 -17.15 -28.99
N LYS A 100 -11.57 -17.23 -27.70
CA LYS A 100 -10.18 -17.47 -27.28
C LYS A 100 -10.13 -18.58 -26.23
N GLU A 101 -10.21 -19.82 -26.69
CA GLU A 101 -9.57 -20.91 -25.96
C GLU A 101 -8.07 -20.65 -25.96
N ASP A 102 -7.54 -20.18 -24.81
CA ASP A 102 -6.25 -20.57 -24.23
C ASP A 102 -5.99 -19.73 -22.98
N THR A 103 -6.19 -20.38 -21.85
CA THR A 103 -5.51 -20.16 -20.57
C THR A 103 -5.54 -18.74 -19.97
N GLU A 104 -6.69 -18.25 -19.58
CA GLU A 104 -6.78 -17.15 -18.60
C GLU A 104 -7.13 -17.69 -17.21
N VAL A 105 -6.13 -17.66 -16.30
CA VAL A 105 -6.35 -17.86 -14.88
C VAL A 105 -6.96 -16.56 -14.33
N SER A 106 -8.27 -16.50 -14.24
CA SER A 106 -8.95 -15.40 -13.57
C SER A 106 -8.76 -15.55 -12.06
N VAL A 107 -7.92 -14.71 -11.47
CA VAL A 107 -7.84 -14.55 -10.00
C VAL A 107 -9.02 -13.68 -9.59
N THR A 108 -10.14 -14.30 -9.28
CA THR A 108 -11.29 -13.63 -8.68
C THR A 108 -11.01 -13.48 -7.19
N ILE A 109 -10.55 -12.31 -6.76
CA ILE A 109 -10.58 -11.94 -5.34
C ILE A 109 -12.03 -11.64 -5.00
N LYS A 110 -12.75 -12.63 -4.46
CA LYS A 110 -14.09 -12.41 -3.90
C LYS A 110 -13.93 -11.61 -2.62
N THR A 111 -14.20 -10.32 -2.68
CA THR A 111 -14.51 -9.52 -1.50
C THR A 111 -16.00 -9.68 -1.21
N GLU A 112 -16.35 -10.66 -0.36
CA GLU A 112 -17.69 -10.71 0.23
C GLU A 112 -17.71 -9.73 1.38
N GLU A 113 -18.20 -8.50 1.11
CA GLU A 113 -18.93 -7.68 2.09
C GLU A 113 -19.56 -6.50 1.35
N GLU A 114 -20.88 -6.51 1.30
CA GLU A 114 -21.72 -5.41 0.82
C GLU A 114 -21.47 -4.16 1.68
N GLY A 115 -21.05 -3.07 1.07
CA GLY A 115 -21.16 -1.74 1.67
C GLY A 115 -19.92 -0.89 1.82
N SER A 116 -18.79 -1.20 1.18
CA SER A 116 -17.61 -0.34 1.20
C SER A 116 -17.18 0.02 -0.21
N SER A 117 -17.42 1.26 -0.56
CA SER A 117 -16.86 1.93 -1.74
C SER A 117 -15.35 2.11 -1.55
N ALA A 118 -14.57 1.46 -2.36
CA ALA A 118 -13.14 1.33 -2.47
C ALA A 118 -12.60 0.04 -1.86
N PRO A 119 -11.57 -0.62 -2.45
CA PRO A 119 -10.91 -1.75 -1.82
C PRO A 119 -10.40 -1.28 -0.47
N GLY A 120 -11.03 -1.80 0.58
CA GLY A 120 -11.02 -1.24 1.92
C GLY A 120 -9.62 -1.04 2.49
N TYR A 121 -9.19 0.20 2.51
CA TYR A 121 -8.16 0.70 3.43
C TYR A 121 -8.74 0.83 4.85
N GLY A 122 -9.61 -0.10 5.23
CA GLY A 122 -10.08 -0.26 6.59
C GLY A 122 -9.01 -0.92 7.45
N ARG A 123 -9.00 -0.62 8.73
CA ARG A 123 -8.06 -1.06 9.79
C ARG A 123 -7.84 -2.56 9.93
N GLU A 124 -8.54 -3.40 9.21
CA GLU A 124 -8.21 -4.80 9.03
C GLU A 124 -7.19 -4.91 7.89
N SER A 125 -5.94 -4.55 8.20
CA SER A 125 -4.86 -4.73 7.25
C SER A 125 -4.86 -6.21 6.83
N TRP A 126 -4.58 -6.49 5.56
CA TRP A 126 -4.44 -7.88 5.10
C TRP A 126 -3.38 -8.65 5.90
N PHE A 127 -2.47 -7.95 6.58
CA PHE A 127 -1.52 -8.50 7.55
C PHE A 127 -2.21 -9.12 8.76
N PHE A 128 -3.27 -8.48 9.28
CA PHE A 128 -4.11 -9.05 10.34
C PHE A 128 -4.74 -10.36 9.86
N LYS A 129 -5.26 -10.39 8.63
CA LYS A 129 -5.82 -11.60 8.02
C LYS A 129 -4.77 -12.69 7.86
N ILE A 130 -3.57 -12.36 7.38
CA ILE A 130 -2.44 -13.31 7.29
C ILE A 130 -2.11 -13.89 8.67
N ALA A 131 -1.95 -13.06 9.69
CA ALA A 131 -1.66 -13.52 11.04
C ALA A 131 -2.77 -14.45 11.56
N ASN A 132 -4.02 -14.02 11.44
CA ASN A 132 -5.16 -14.82 11.85
C ASN A 132 -5.23 -16.16 11.10
N ASP A 133 -5.00 -16.19 9.79
CA ASP A 133 -5.03 -17.43 9.00
C ASP A 133 -3.90 -18.39 9.38
N ILE A 134 -2.70 -17.87 9.67
CA ILE A 134 -1.55 -18.68 10.08
C ILE A 134 -1.75 -19.29 11.47
N PHE A 135 -2.35 -18.53 12.39
CA PHE A 135 -2.46 -18.94 13.79
C PHE A 135 -3.83 -19.48 14.18
N LYS A 136 -4.82 -19.43 13.29
CA LYS A 136 -6.21 -19.82 13.51
C LYS A 136 -6.39 -21.28 14.01
N ASP A 137 -5.55 -22.18 13.52
CA ASP A 137 -5.65 -23.61 13.82
C ASP A 137 -4.71 -24.03 14.98
N ASP A 138 -4.12 -23.08 15.67
CA ASP A 138 -3.17 -23.35 16.74
C ASP A 138 -3.85 -23.16 18.11
N ASP A 139 -4.29 -24.27 18.74
CA ASP A 139 -4.99 -24.28 20.05
C ASP A 139 -4.11 -23.77 21.22
N ALA A 140 -2.85 -23.45 20.98
CA ALA A 140 -1.91 -23.00 22.00
C ALA A 140 -1.84 -21.46 22.05
N SER A 141 -1.92 -20.90 23.26
CA SER A 141 -1.64 -19.47 23.46
C SER A 141 -0.28 -19.09 22.86
N PRO A 142 -0.20 -18.06 22.04
CA PRO A 142 1.05 -17.63 21.42
C PRO A 142 2.04 -17.13 22.47
N ARG A 143 3.31 -17.41 22.28
CA ARG A 143 4.40 -16.82 23.05
C ARG A 143 4.99 -15.68 22.24
N ILE A 144 4.95 -14.47 22.78
CA ILE A 144 5.44 -13.26 22.14
C ILE A 144 6.70 -12.80 22.86
N GLU A 145 7.78 -12.62 22.12
CA GLU A 145 9.04 -12.06 22.57
C GLU A 145 9.36 -10.80 21.79
N ARG A 146 9.66 -9.70 22.48
CA ARG A 146 10.05 -8.43 21.86
C ARG A 146 11.32 -7.91 22.49
N THR A 147 12.34 -7.61 21.66
CA THR A 147 13.64 -7.13 22.08
C THR A 147 14.05 -5.90 21.28
N LEU A 148 14.67 -4.92 21.96
CA LEU A 148 15.29 -3.75 21.33
C LEU A 148 16.79 -4.01 21.17
N ASN A 149 17.28 -3.81 19.96
CA ASN A 149 18.70 -3.65 19.69
C ASN A 149 19.02 -2.14 19.68
N GLU A 150 19.75 -1.67 20.66
CA GLU A 150 20.11 -0.24 20.80
C GLU A 150 21.26 0.17 19.84
N SER A 151 21.89 -0.76 19.15
CA SER A 151 22.90 -0.43 18.14
C SER A 151 22.25 0.38 17.02
N ILE A 152 22.91 1.48 16.62
CA ILE A 152 22.42 2.30 15.51
C ILE A 152 22.79 1.65 14.19
N GLU A 153 21.78 1.42 13.36
CA GLU A 153 21.91 0.99 11.97
C GLU A 153 21.47 2.12 11.04
N GLU A 154 22.13 2.26 9.90
CA GLU A 154 21.72 3.24 8.88
C GLU A 154 20.90 2.53 7.79
N ILE A 155 19.63 2.95 7.66
CA ILE A 155 18.68 2.43 6.67
C ILE A 155 18.22 3.59 5.78
N ASN A 156 18.56 3.57 4.50
CA ASN A 156 18.16 4.61 3.53
C ASN A 156 18.49 6.05 3.98
N GLY A 157 19.62 6.23 4.70
CA GLY A 157 20.03 7.51 5.27
C GLY A 157 19.40 7.86 6.62
N PHE A 158 18.56 7.00 7.17
CA PHE A 158 17.98 7.15 8.52
C PHE A 158 18.83 6.40 9.55
N ARG A 159 19.16 7.07 10.66
CA ARG A 159 19.84 6.44 11.81
C ARG A 159 18.78 5.78 12.69
N THR A 160 18.73 4.47 12.69
CA THR A 160 17.65 3.68 13.29
C THR A 160 18.12 2.82 14.44
N LYS A 161 17.19 2.49 15.35
CA LYS A 161 17.25 1.36 16.28
C LYS A 161 16.38 0.23 15.73
N LYS A 162 16.64 -1.00 16.16
CA LYS A 162 15.89 -2.15 15.67
C LYS A 162 15.13 -2.86 16.78
N TRP A 163 13.81 -2.96 16.64
CA TRP A 163 12.99 -3.90 17.38
C TRP A 163 12.91 -5.24 16.65
N THR A 164 12.97 -6.33 17.39
CA THR A 164 12.66 -7.66 16.89
C THR A 164 11.54 -8.24 17.73
N THR A 165 10.44 -8.58 17.10
CA THR A 165 9.30 -9.27 17.70
C THR A 165 9.22 -10.67 17.11
N THR A 166 9.19 -11.70 17.98
CA THR A 166 9.00 -13.08 17.56
C THR A 166 7.72 -13.61 18.19
N ILE A 167 6.86 -14.15 17.35
CA ILE A 167 5.61 -14.82 17.76
C ILE A 167 5.79 -16.31 17.51
N TYR A 168 5.65 -17.11 18.56
CA TYR A 168 5.74 -18.56 18.49
C TYR A 168 4.38 -19.17 18.82
N THR A 169 4.02 -20.16 18.04
CA THR A 169 2.97 -21.11 18.38
C THR A 169 3.54 -22.51 18.31
N LYS A 170 2.70 -23.53 18.45
CA LYS A 170 3.15 -24.93 18.39
C LYS A 170 3.77 -25.29 17.05
N ASN A 171 3.21 -24.75 15.95
CA ASN A 171 3.54 -25.18 14.59
C ASN A 171 4.13 -24.06 13.73
N ASN A 172 4.06 -22.81 14.19
CA ASN A 172 4.41 -21.67 13.39
C ASN A 172 5.33 -20.71 14.15
N LYS A 173 6.17 -19.99 13.40
CA LYS A 173 7.03 -18.94 13.90
C LYS A 173 6.96 -17.75 12.96
N MET A 174 6.75 -16.56 13.52
CA MET A 174 6.78 -15.31 12.79
C MET A 174 7.81 -14.37 13.42
N ILE A 175 8.64 -13.75 12.62
CA ILE A 175 9.63 -12.77 13.05
C ILE A 175 9.30 -11.46 12.37
N ILE A 176 9.16 -10.40 13.16
CA ILE A 176 8.96 -9.04 12.66
C ILE A 176 10.11 -8.18 13.17
N GLU A 177 10.86 -7.60 12.25
CA GLU A 177 11.94 -6.66 12.53
C GLU A 177 11.48 -5.27 12.12
N GLU A 178 11.59 -4.29 13.03
CA GLU A 178 11.18 -2.91 12.82
C GLU A 178 12.37 -1.99 13.08
N TRP A 179 12.79 -1.23 12.06
CA TRP A 179 13.78 -0.17 12.20
C TRP A 179 13.05 1.14 12.39
N VAL A 180 13.34 1.79 13.52
CA VAL A 180 12.59 2.94 14.00
C VAL A 180 13.49 4.14 14.21
N VAL A 181 12.89 5.32 14.08
CA VAL A 181 13.48 6.62 14.40
C VAL A 181 12.59 7.36 15.41
N ASP A 182 13.18 8.20 16.25
CA ASP A 182 12.43 9.04 17.18
C ASP A 182 11.70 10.18 16.44
N GLU A 183 12.29 10.70 15.36
CA GLU A 183 11.74 11.77 14.52
C GLU A 183 11.96 11.46 13.03
N LEU A 184 10.99 11.80 12.22
CA LEU A 184 11.10 11.72 10.75
C LEU A 184 10.95 13.16 10.18
N PRO A 185 12.05 13.82 9.81
CA PRO A 185 12.00 15.16 9.26
C PRO A 185 11.03 15.26 8.08
N LEU A 186 10.36 16.39 7.92
CA LEU A 186 9.40 16.67 6.84
C LEU A 186 8.10 15.85 6.87
N ARG A 187 7.95 14.87 7.79
CA ARG A 187 6.72 14.08 7.89
C ARG A 187 5.51 14.99 8.13
N ASP A 188 5.60 15.86 9.13
CA ASP A 188 4.49 16.75 9.48
C ASP A 188 4.15 17.71 8.33
N SER A 189 5.18 18.19 7.61
CA SER A 189 4.96 19.01 6.41
C SER A 189 4.27 18.22 5.30
N LEU A 190 4.67 16.97 5.06
CA LEU A 190 4.03 16.09 4.09
C LEU A 190 2.54 15.91 4.42
N TYR A 191 2.23 15.51 5.67
CA TYR A 191 0.85 15.30 6.10
C TYR A 191 0.03 16.59 6.07
N ALA A 192 0.59 17.73 6.48
CA ALA A 192 -0.10 19.02 6.39
C ALA A 192 -0.40 19.43 4.94
N TYR A 193 0.53 19.19 4.00
CA TYR A 193 0.31 19.48 2.59
C TYR A 193 -0.75 18.56 1.99
N ILE A 194 -0.72 17.26 2.29
CA ILE A 194 -1.74 16.33 1.83
C ILE A 194 -3.12 16.71 2.40
N ALA A 195 -3.20 17.01 3.70
CA ALA A 195 -4.43 17.44 4.34
C ALA A 195 -5.00 18.73 3.72
N SER A 196 -4.13 19.61 3.21
CA SER A 196 -4.57 20.83 2.52
C SER A 196 -5.15 20.61 1.11
N THR A 197 -5.05 19.40 0.56
CA THR A 197 -5.59 19.08 -0.78
C THR A 197 -7.06 18.70 -0.78
N SER A 198 -7.64 18.31 0.37
CA SER A 198 -9.03 17.88 0.48
C SER A 198 -9.55 18.12 1.88
N GLU A 199 -10.77 18.68 2.00
CA GLU A 199 -11.44 18.86 3.30
C GLU A 199 -12.08 17.56 3.83
N GLU A 200 -12.47 16.62 2.95
CA GLU A 200 -13.30 15.47 3.32
C GLU A 200 -12.61 14.10 3.22
N ASN A 201 -11.57 13.93 2.38
CA ASN A 201 -10.94 12.62 2.16
C ASN A 201 -9.43 12.69 2.17
N ASN A 202 -8.85 12.14 3.22
CA ASN A 202 -7.40 11.96 3.34
C ASN A 202 -6.94 10.63 2.67
N ASP A 203 -7.45 10.30 1.47
CA ASP A 203 -7.14 9.03 0.79
C ASP A 203 -5.63 8.80 0.63
N LEU A 204 -4.87 9.87 0.37
CA LEU A 204 -3.41 9.79 0.33
C LEU A 204 -2.79 9.48 1.70
N ILE A 205 -3.32 10.06 2.79
CA ILE A 205 -2.86 9.77 4.14
C ILE A 205 -3.22 8.33 4.51
N ASN A 206 -4.45 7.93 4.25
CA ASN A 206 -4.92 6.57 4.48
C ASN A 206 -4.06 5.56 3.71
N PHE A 207 -3.72 5.87 2.44
CA PHE A 207 -2.82 5.05 1.65
C PHE A 207 -1.43 4.95 2.27
N ILE A 208 -0.80 6.09 2.65
CA ILE A 208 0.53 6.08 3.30
C ILE A 208 0.52 5.21 4.56
N ASP A 209 -0.55 5.28 5.34
CA ASP A 209 -0.65 4.52 6.58
C ASP A 209 -1.02 3.04 6.35
N SER A 210 -1.75 2.72 5.27
CA SER A 210 -2.15 1.35 4.93
C SER A 210 -1.01 0.46 4.44
N VAL A 211 0.02 1.03 3.81
CA VAL A 211 1.18 0.25 3.32
C VAL A 211 2.21 -0.04 4.41
N LYS A 212 2.09 0.60 5.58
CA LYS A 212 2.93 0.32 6.74
C LYS A 212 2.35 -0.85 7.51
N PHE A 213 3.23 -1.70 8.02
CA PHE A 213 2.85 -2.70 9.00
C PHE A 213 3.76 -2.61 10.22
N SER A 214 3.25 -3.09 11.34
CA SER A 214 3.95 -3.12 12.62
C SER A 214 3.78 -4.46 13.30
N SER A 215 4.62 -4.75 14.28
CA SER A 215 4.44 -5.92 15.13
C SER A 215 3.07 -5.95 15.81
N GLN A 216 2.51 -4.77 16.13
CA GLN A 216 1.19 -4.66 16.77
C GLN A 216 0.07 -5.21 15.88
N ASP A 217 0.15 -5.00 14.56
CA ASP A 217 -0.88 -5.49 13.62
C ASP A 217 -0.97 -7.01 13.64
N PHE A 218 0.19 -7.69 13.70
CA PHE A 218 0.23 -9.15 13.77
C PHE A 218 -0.14 -9.70 15.14
N ILE A 219 0.31 -9.04 16.20
CA ILE A 219 -0.01 -9.45 17.57
C ILE A 219 -1.51 -9.39 17.82
N LEU A 220 -2.19 -8.34 17.37
CA LEU A 220 -3.65 -8.22 17.48
C LEU A 220 -4.41 -9.34 16.75
N GLY A 221 -3.85 -9.84 15.64
CA GLY A 221 -4.41 -11.00 14.93
C GLY A 221 -4.28 -12.32 15.68
N VAL A 222 -3.32 -12.42 16.61
CA VAL A 222 -3.02 -13.65 17.37
C VAL A 222 -3.58 -13.56 18.80
N ASP A 223 -3.43 -12.43 19.46
CA ASP A 223 -3.93 -12.15 20.80
C ASP A 223 -4.43 -10.70 20.89
N SER A 224 -5.72 -10.52 20.77
CA SER A 224 -6.36 -9.19 20.82
C SER A 224 -6.23 -8.50 22.20
N SER A 225 -5.89 -9.23 23.24
CA SER A 225 -5.65 -8.69 24.59
C SER A 225 -4.25 -8.12 24.78
N TYR A 226 -3.29 -8.52 23.94
CA TYR A 226 -1.92 -8.09 24.04
C TYR A 226 -1.75 -6.70 23.40
N THR A 227 -1.14 -5.78 24.13
CA THR A 227 -0.86 -4.44 23.62
C THR A 227 0.62 -4.13 23.79
N ILE A 228 1.29 -3.85 22.68
CA ILE A 228 2.62 -3.23 22.73
C ILE A 228 2.45 -1.82 23.31
N LYS A 229 3.23 -1.48 24.32
CA LYS A 229 3.28 -0.10 24.81
C LYS A 229 3.60 0.81 23.61
N LYS A 230 2.68 1.70 23.26
CA LYS A 230 2.83 2.61 22.13
C LYS A 230 4.09 3.44 22.35
N SER A 231 5.09 3.28 21.48
CA SER A 231 6.24 4.19 21.42
C SER A 231 5.89 5.30 20.42
N ASP A 232 6.46 6.50 20.63
CA ASP A 232 6.34 7.59 19.66
C ASP A 232 7.28 7.38 18.45
N GLU A 233 7.98 6.24 18.42
CA GLU A 233 8.91 5.87 17.37
C GLU A 233 8.20 5.66 16.02
N ILE A 234 8.87 6.08 14.95
CA ILE A 234 8.35 5.99 13.59
C ILE A 234 9.09 4.88 12.86
N ILE A 235 8.35 3.93 12.30
CA ILE A 235 8.91 2.84 11.52
C ILE A 235 9.34 3.38 10.15
N VAL A 236 10.62 3.23 9.81
CA VAL A 236 11.18 3.55 8.49
C VAL A 236 11.40 2.31 7.63
N MET A 237 11.54 1.14 8.27
CA MET A 237 11.59 -0.16 7.59
C MET A 237 11.00 -1.22 8.51
N ALA A 238 10.25 -2.14 7.94
CA ALA A 238 9.78 -3.33 8.63
C ALA A 238 9.98 -4.56 7.74
N LYS A 239 10.40 -5.67 8.34
CA LYS A 239 10.53 -6.98 7.69
C LYS A 239 9.72 -8.00 8.44
N LEU A 240 8.96 -8.78 7.69
CA LEU A 240 8.22 -9.94 8.16
C LEU A 240 8.84 -11.19 7.55
N GLY A 241 9.16 -12.17 8.38
CA GLY A 241 9.49 -13.52 7.96
C GLY A 241 8.55 -14.52 8.62
N ILE A 242 8.01 -15.45 7.85
CA ILE A 242 7.05 -16.45 8.30
C ILE A 242 7.63 -17.83 8.05
N ASP A 243 7.74 -18.62 9.11
CA ASP A 243 8.09 -20.04 9.07
C ASP A 243 6.81 -20.80 9.47
N SER A 244 6.06 -21.22 8.46
CA SER A 244 4.77 -21.88 8.63
C SER A 244 4.55 -22.91 7.53
N ASN A 245 3.98 -24.06 7.93
CA ASN A 245 3.60 -25.10 6.97
C ASN A 245 2.36 -24.74 6.14
N ASN A 246 1.60 -23.73 6.55
CA ASN A 246 0.31 -23.37 5.96
C ASN A 246 0.28 -21.96 5.33
N GLY A 247 1.38 -21.20 5.40
CA GLY A 247 1.43 -19.83 4.93
C GLY A 247 1.71 -19.72 3.43
N TRP A 248 0.88 -18.96 2.72
CA TRP A 248 1.13 -18.62 1.31
C TRP A 248 2.02 -17.37 1.13
N VAL A 249 2.22 -16.58 2.18
CA VAL A 249 3.19 -15.47 2.25
C VAL A 249 4.40 -15.92 3.02
N GLN A 250 5.58 -15.83 2.41
CA GLN A 250 6.84 -16.21 3.04
C GLN A 250 7.51 -15.03 3.74
N SER A 251 7.44 -13.86 3.11
CA SER A 251 8.01 -12.64 3.68
C SER A 251 7.32 -11.39 3.12
N ALA A 252 7.43 -10.30 3.90
CA ALA A 252 7.07 -8.98 3.44
C ALA A 252 8.12 -7.96 3.93
N VAL A 253 8.33 -6.91 3.15
CA VAL A 253 9.21 -5.80 3.50
C VAL A 253 8.49 -4.50 3.18
N PHE A 254 8.45 -3.60 4.15
CA PHE A 254 8.09 -2.20 4.00
C PHE A 254 9.35 -1.36 4.20
N GLU A 255 9.56 -0.33 3.39
CA GLU A 255 10.67 0.61 3.60
C GLU A 255 10.35 2.01 3.08
N ILE A 256 10.76 3.02 3.84
CA ILE A 256 10.85 4.39 3.36
C ILE A 256 12.19 4.52 2.63
N ARG A 257 12.15 4.72 1.32
CA ARG A 257 13.35 4.87 0.50
C ARG A 257 13.89 6.29 0.48
N GLU A 258 12.98 7.25 0.38
CA GLU A 258 13.34 8.66 0.24
C GLU A 258 12.31 9.54 0.96
N LEU A 259 12.80 10.57 1.63
CA LEU A 259 11.99 11.66 2.14
C LEU A 259 12.83 12.94 2.12
N TYR A 260 12.50 13.85 1.23
CA TYR A 260 13.24 15.11 1.09
C TYR A 260 12.37 16.26 0.56
N ALA A 261 12.87 17.48 0.79
CA ALA A 261 12.23 18.69 0.28
C ALA A 261 12.87 19.15 -1.03
N LEU A 262 12.02 19.66 -1.92
CA LEU A 262 12.40 20.26 -3.19
C LEU A 262 11.84 21.68 -3.31
N SER A 263 12.40 22.45 -4.23
CA SER A 263 11.75 23.67 -4.68
C SER A 263 10.40 23.34 -5.29
N PHE A 264 9.39 24.18 -5.04
CA PHE A 264 8.07 23.98 -5.63
C PHE A 264 8.14 24.17 -7.15
N ASP A 265 7.64 23.17 -7.86
CA ASP A 265 7.48 23.20 -9.31
C ASP A 265 6.06 22.73 -9.68
N PRO A 266 5.20 23.66 -10.17
CA PRO A 266 3.82 23.32 -10.54
C PRO A 266 3.73 22.28 -11.66
N LEU A 267 4.75 22.16 -12.54
CA LEU A 267 4.76 21.15 -13.59
C LEU A 267 4.82 19.74 -13.07
N THR A 268 5.30 19.55 -11.83
CA THR A 268 5.24 18.25 -11.13
C THR A 268 3.81 17.74 -11.01
N PHE A 269 2.81 18.64 -10.90
CA PHE A 269 1.42 18.34 -10.68
C PHE A 269 0.56 18.49 -11.94
N THR A 270 1.12 18.14 -13.09
CA THR A 270 0.41 18.15 -14.39
C THR A 270 0.41 16.76 -15.01
N ILE A 271 -0.58 16.51 -15.84
CA ILE A 271 -0.62 15.34 -16.73
C ILE A 271 0.34 15.62 -17.90
N PRO A 272 1.19 14.65 -18.32
CA PRO A 272 2.03 14.81 -19.51
C PRO A 272 1.20 15.13 -20.76
N GLU A 273 1.70 16.00 -21.62
CA GLU A 273 0.98 16.49 -22.83
C GLU A 273 0.65 15.38 -23.84
N ASP A 274 1.40 14.29 -23.81
CA ASP A 274 1.21 13.14 -24.71
C ASP A 274 0.19 12.12 -24.20
N PHE A 275 -0.56 12.43 -23.12
CA PHE A 275 -1.61 11.58 -22.58
C PHE A 275 -2.96 11.98 -23.16
N GLU A 276 -3.72 10.99 -23.63
CA GLU A 276 -5.07 11.13 -24.11
C GLU A 276 -6.09 11.12 -22.95
N ARG A 277 -7.01 12.08 -22.97
CA ARG A 277 -8.13 12.07 -22.05
C ARG A 277 -9.15 11.02 -22.45
N ILE A 278 -9.56 10.20 -21.51
CA ILE A 278 -10.68 9.28 -21.67
C ILE A 278 -11.85 9.68 -20.76
N GLU A 279 -13.05 9.35 -21.15
CA GLU A 279 -14.24 9.42 -20.30
C GLU A 279 -14.38 8.07 -19.58
N ILE A 280 -14.62 8.13 -18.26
CA ILE A 280 -14.98 6.97 -17.47
C ILE A 280 -16.51 6.91 -17.37
N GLU A 281 -17.08 5.75 -17.61
CA GLU A 281 -18.53 5.57 -17.48
C GLU A 281 -18.96 5.88 -16.04
N SER A 282 -19.92 6.79 -15.90
CA SER A 282 -20.59 7.01 -14.63
C SER A 282 -21.56 5.86 -14.39
N ASP A 283 -21.47 5.17 -13.24
CA ASP A 283 -22.42 4.13 -12.82
C ASP A 283 -23.83 4.69 -12.53
N GLU A 284 -24.23 5.78 -13.16
CA GLU A 284 -25.62 6.25 -13.12
C GLU A 284 -26.48 5.26 -13.93
N LYS A 285 -26.86 4.17 -13.28
CA LYS A 285 -28.08 3.45 -13.63
C LYS A 285 -29.22 4.17 -12.92
N ASP A 286 -30.00 4.94 -13.72
CA ASP A 286 -31.31 5.44 -13.33
C ASP A 286 -32.22 4.36 -12.69
#